data_c089468a7fc51ee7428803fd79881a02
#
_entry.id   c089468a7fc51ee7428803fd79881a02
#
_cell.length_a   1.000
_cell.length_b   1.000
_cell.length_c   1.000
_cell.angle_alpha   90.00
_cell.angle_beta   90.00
_cell.angle_gamma   90.00
#
_symmetry.space_group_name_H-M   'P 1'
#
loop_
_entity.id
_entity.type
_entity.pdbx_description
1 polymer ?
#
loop_
_entity_poly.entity_id
_entity_poly.type
_entity_poly.pdbx_seq_one_letter_code
_entity_poly.pdbx_strand_id
1 'polypeptide(L)'
;MNQETFIKYKNIYIVPTFHSRVEFAKLVRTNYFKVFPDLIAVELPSNIREEVKEGVNRLPYLSLIAYADSLSPDLLNFIPIDPSDSIIEAIRTGLEYKVPVEFIDLSLKTYKPPPGKLPDDFSINKIGLPHFYQIIAEQEKYKGYDAQKLQIEQNVSVQEYFEKEILRRQKEEQQEAQEEIQTQEAVNQFQEGAAQENPQIEEEDIRHIEKDILREKYMASNLLRMMPLYNRILLVVGMAHWNSIKYYLDHPGKIENVDVDQVPFKYVKIYNIKSSDARYLLKEIPFHTTQWIKFRRKYSKTALDQIEDPSEFFAILNSYQKITHIRKIFLKAKKEYEKEFKEFIDLHRLKTIFQYSRNLTFTNDMLLPRLYQLLIAAKNIVDDDYAWKVYEIASEYPFNDKSEKYETMDLTTLGGMTPDGHFVRLRPRHAYPYSQKSDLPMKERPDEKYEGEWREEWEKNKWRTVSYPPEDIIEEDYFHFIRKKALKNLKNERIRIEEFKSSLMDGIAIKETIRNWAYEQKIYVKNEQKI
;
A
#
# COMPACT_ATOMS: atom_id res chain seq x y z
N MET A 1 -22.92 -16.69 -10.71
CA MET A 1 -23.18 -15.33 -11.21
C MET A 1 -21.89 -14.77 -11.78
N ASN A 2 -21.90 -14.41 -13.08
CA ASN A 2 -20.76 -13.71 -13.66
C ASN A 2 -20.70 -12.30 -13.06
N GLN A 3 -19.84 -12.10 -12.07
CA GLN A 3 -19.61 -10.75 -11.52
C GLN A 3 -18.96 -9.89 -12.61
N GLU A 4 -19.48 -8.68 -12.80
CA GLU A 4 -18.86 -7.69 -13.67
C GLU A 4 -17.50 -7.30 -13.12
N THR A 5 -16.51 -7.27 -14.00
CA THR A 5 -15.10 -7.05 -13.62
C THR A 5 -14.52 -5.75 -14.18
N PHE A 6 -15.29 -4.98 -14.91
CA PHE A 6 -14.98 -3.67 -15.45
C PHE A 6 -16.21 -2.76 -15.46
N ILE A 7 -15.99 -1.47 -15.60
CA ILE A 7 -17.01 -0.46 -15.89
C ILE A 7 -16.95 -0.17 -17.41
N LYS A 8 -18.09 -0.08 -18.09
CA LYS A 8 -18.12 0.21 -19.53
C LYS A 8 -18.62 1.64 -19.78
N TYR A 9 -17.88 2.36 -20.61
CA TYR A 9 -18.28 3.68 -21.12
C TYR A 9 -17.93 3.77 -22.61
N LYS A 10 -18.95 3.80 -23.48
CA LYS A 10 -18.78 3.73 -24.94
C LYS A 10 -17.87 2.56 -25.34
N ASN A 11 -16.74 2.83 -25.98
CA ASN A 11 -15.71 1.84 -26.36
C ASN A 11 -14.57 1.73 -25.34
N ILE A 12 -14.69 2.37 -24.16
CA ILE A 12 -13.73 2.27 -23.07
C ILE A 12 -14.23 1.26 -22.04
N TYR A 13 -13.34 0.36 -21.62
CA TYR A 13 -13.52 -0.64 -20.57
C TYR A 13 -12.61 -0.26 -19.42
N ILE A 14 -13.19 0.21 -18.32
CA ILE A 14 -12.46 0.84 -17.22
C ILE A 14 -12.27 -0.16 -16.07
N VAL A 15 -11.04 -0.23 -15.59
CA VAL A 15 -10.65 -0.93 -14.36
C VAL A 15 -10.10 0.10 -13.38
N PRO A 16 -10.97 0.76 -12.59
CA PRO A 16 -10.49 1.63 -11.52
C PRO A 16 -9.79 0.79 -10.46
N THR A 17 -8.60 1.22 -10.03
CA THR A 17 -7.70 0.37 -9.25
C THR A 17 -7.17 1.03 -7.98
N PHE A 18 -6.78 0.19 -7.02
CA PHE A 18 -5.80 0.54 -5.99
C PHE A 18 -4.44 -0.01 -6.38
N HIS A 19 -3.44 0.85 -6.38
CA HIS A 19 -2.08 0.49 -6.76
C HIS A 19 -1.46 -0.54 -5.81
N SER A 20 -0.60 -1.39 -6.39
CA SER A 20 0.18 -2.41 -5.66
C SER A 20 -0.72 -3.38 -4.87
N ARG A 21 -1.82 -3.84 -5.50
CA ARG A 21 -2.73 -4.87 -4.98
C ARG A 21 -2.95 -5.96 -6.01
N VAL A 22 -2.61 -7.19 -5.65
CA VAL A 22 -2.71 -8.35 -6.57
C VAL A 22 -4.14 -8.59 -7.08
N GLU A 23 -5.16 -8.25 -6.29
CA GLU A 23 -6.57 -8.36 -6.72
C GLU A 23 -6.82 -7.54 -7.98
N PHE A 24 -6.29 -6.32 -8.04
CA PHE A 24 -6.45 -5.45 -9.20
C PHE A 24 -5.56 -5.86 -10.36
N ALA A 25 -4.33 -6.31 -10.10
CA ALA A 25 -3.48 -6.89 -11.14
C ALA A 25 -4.17 -8.10 -11.80
N LYS A 26 -4.78 -8.98 -11.00
CA LYS A 26 -5.58 -10.10 -11.47
C LYS A 26 -6.79 -9.64 -12.30
N LEU A 27 -7.49 -8.60 -11.84
CA LEU A 27 -8.63 -8.04 -12.58
C LEU A 27 -8.22 -7.46 -13.92
N VAL A 28 -7.13 -6.72 -13.98
CA VAL A 28 -6.59 -6.18 -15.25
C VAL A 28 -6.32 -7.30 -16.24
N ARG A 29 -5.60 -8.35 -15.80
CA ARG A 29 -5.33 -9.51 -16.67
C ARG A 29 -6.61 -10.23 -17.08
N THR A 30 -7.57 -10.42 -16.18
CA THR A 30 -8.87 -11.02 -16.48
C THR A 30 -9.64 -10.21 -17.52
N ASN A 31 -9.65 -8.88 -17.38
CA ASN A 31 -10.36 -8.00 -18.28
C ASN A 31 -9.69 -7.87 -19.65
N TYR A 32 -8.37 -7.97 -19.71
CA TYR A 32 -7.68 -8.10 -20.98
C TYR A 32 -8.28 -9.26 -21.84
N PHE A 33 -8.44 -10.43 -21.26
CA PHE A 33 -8.99 -11.59 -21.95
C PHE A 33 -10.52 -11.58 -22.13
N LYS A 34 -11.25 -10.77 -21.38
CA LYS A 34 -12.69 -10.56 -21.62
C LYS A 34 -12.95 -9.56 -22.73
N VAL A 35 -12.14 -8.54 -22.80
CA VAL A 35 -12.33 -7.39 -23.69
C VAL A 35 -11.59 -7.57 -25.01
N PHE A 36 -10.42 -8.22 -25.00
CA PHE A 36 -9.46 -8.25 -26.11
C PHE A 36 -9.23 -6.85 -26.67
N PRO A 37 -8.66 -5.94 -25.86
CA PRO A 37 -8.51 -4.55 -26.26
C PRO A 37 -7.51 -4.42 -27.42
N ASP A 38 -7.74 -3.42 -28.26
CA ASP A 38 -6.82 -3.00 -29.31
C ASP A 38 -5.91 -1.84 -28.84
N LEU A 39 -6.22 -1.26 -27.66
CA LEU A 39 -5.39 -0.31 -26.94
C LEU A 39 -5.52 -0.52 -25.44
N ILE A 40 -4.41 -0.39 -24.71
CA ILE A 40 -4.38 -0.28 -23.25
C ILE A 40 -3.95 1.14 -22.90
N ALA A 41 -4.74 1.86 -22.10
CA ALA A 41 -4.41 3.19 -21.58
C ALA A 41 -4.14 3.11 -20.08
N VAL A 42 -3.04 3.70 -19.63
CA VAL A 42 -2.60 3.62 -18.22
C VAL A 42 -2.29 4.99 -17.63
N GLU A 43 -2.58 5.15 -16.34
CA GLU A 43 -2.30 6.35 -15.56
C GLU A 43 -0.81 6.45 -15.23
N LEU A 44 -0.01 6.75 -16.22
CA LEU A 44 1.40 7.10 -16.09
C LEU A 44 1.76 8.18 -17.11
N PRO A 45 2.74 9.04 -16.80
CA PRO A 45 3.20 10.06 -17.72
C PRO A 45 4.06 9.48 -18.85
N SER A 46 3.92 10.05 -20.05
CA SER A 46 4.58 9.52 -21.26
C SER A 46 6.10 9.73 -21.28
N ASN A 47 6.62 10.70 -20.53
CA ASN A 47 8.04 11.05 -20.48
C ASN A 47 8.95 10.04 -19.71
N ILE A 48 8.37 8.98 -19.11
CA ILE A 48 9.09 7.87 -18.47
C ILE A 48 8.72 6.52 -19.08
N ARG A 49 8.08 6.53 -20.25
CA ARG A 49 7.52 5.33 -20.88
C ARG A 49 8.57 4.24 -21.11
N GLU A 50 9.73 4.61 -21.60
CA GLU A 50 10.75 3.63 -21.99
C GLU A 50 11.40 2.99 -20.76
N GLU A 51 11.66 3.77 -19.70
CA GLU A 51 12.20 3.27 -18.44
C GLU A 51 11.21 2.33 -17.74
N VAL A 52 9.92 2.67 -17.76
CA VAL A 52 8.88 1.79 -17.20
C VAL A 52 8.78 0.49 -18.00
N LYS A 53 8.76 0.55 -19.33
CA LYS A 53 8.74 -0.67 -20.17
C LYS A 53 9.99 -1.52 -19.93
N GLU A 54 11.18 -0.91 -19.82
CA GLU A 54 12.42 -1.62 -19.51
C GLU A 54 12.33 -2.27 -18.12
N GLY A 55 11.87 -1.56 -17.10
CA GLY A 55 11.65 -2.09 -15.76
C GLY A 55 10.65 -3.26 -15.75
N VAL A 56 9.56 -3.17 -16.53
CA VAL A 56 8.56 -4.24 -16.67
C VAL A 56 9.14 -5.47 -17.36
N ASN A 57 9.98 -5.30 -18.38
CA ASN A 57 10.66 -6.41 -19.06
C ASN A 57 11.65 -7.14 -18.14
N ARG A 58 12.17 -6.48 -17.10
CA ARG A 58 13.05 -7.11 -16.10
C ARG A 58 12.30 -8.01 -15.12
N LEU A 59 10.98 -7.91 -15.02
CA LEU A 59 10.23 -8.72 -14.05
C LEU A 59 10.53 -10.23 -14.23
N PRO A 60 10.82 -10.93 -13.15
CA PRO A 60 10.49 -10.66 -11.75
C PRO A 60 11.54 -9.89 -10.92
N TYR A 61 12.63 -9.45 -11.51
CA TYR A 61 13.61 -8.64 -10.77
C TYR A 61 13.04 -7.26 -10.46
N LEU A 62 13.05 -6.89 -9.19
CA LEU A 62 12.49 -5.63 -8.75
C LEU A 62 13.34 -4.45 -9.23
N SER A 63 12.67 -3.40 -9.66
CA SER A 63 13.28 -2.15 -10.07
C SER A 63 12.54 -0.98 -9.44
N LEU A 64 13.26 0.10 -9.24
CA LEU A 64 12.74 1.40 -8.87
C LEU A 64 13.22 2.40 -9.90
N ILE A 65 12.31 3.17 -10.49
CA ILE A 65 12.64 4.28 -11.39
C ILE A 65 12.62 5.53 -10.54
N ALA A 66 13.79 6.15 -10.36
CA ALA A 66 13.91 7.46 -9.72
C ALA A 66 13.96 8.54 -10.79
N TYR A 67 13.25 9.66 -10.57
CA TYR A 67 13.20 10.75 -11.53
C TYR A 67 13.02 12.11 -10.89
N ALA A 68 13.51 13.14 -11.57
CA ALA A 68 13.32 14.55 -11.23
C ALA A 68 13.31 15.41 -12.48
N ASP A 69 12.71 16.58 -12.36
CA ASP A 69 12.71 17.60 -13.41
C ASP A 69 13.84 18.64 -13.25
N SER A 70 14.53 18.68 -12.10
CA SER A 70 15.72 19.49 -11.83
C SER A 70 16.93 18.64 -11.50
N LEU A 71 18.14 19.15 -11.77
CA LEU A 71 19.40 18.41 -11.55
C LEU A 71 19.85 18.38 -10.09
N SER A 72 19.27 19.22 -9.25
CA SER A 72 19.67 19.39 -7.86
C SER A 72 18.54 19.09 -6.86
N PRO A 73 17.92 17.92 -6.87
CA PRO A 73 16.88 17.57 -5.92
C PRO A 73 17.47 16.87 -4.70
N ASP A 74 17.24 17.39 -3.52
CA ASP A 74 17.48 16.67 -2.28
C ASP A 74 16.58 15.43 -2.16
N LEU A 75 15.50 15.36 -2.96
CA LEU A 75 14.50 14.30 -2.93
C LEU A 75 14.01 13.95 -4.34
N LEU A 76 14.27 12.73 -4.77
CA LEU A 76 13.76 12.21 -6.04
C LEU A 76 12.33 11.64 -5.90
N ASN A 77 11.53 11.83 -6.95
CA ASN A 77 10.30 11.06 -7.16
C ASN A 77 10.63 9.65 -7.61
N PHE A 78 9.70 8.70 -7.43
CA PHE A 78 9.96 7.32 -7.81
C PHE A 78 8.69 6.59 -8.28
N ILE A 79 8.91 5.60 -9.14
CA ILE A 79 7.91 4.60 -9.53
C ILE A 79 8.47 3.21 -9.23
N PRO A 80 7.82 2.44 -8.34
CA PRO A 80 8.19 1.06 -8.10
C PRO A 80 7.68 0.17 -9.25
N ILE A 81 8.52 -0.67 -9.79
CA ILE A 81 8.09 -1.73 -10.72
C ILE A 81 7.65 -2.94 -9.89
N ASP A 82 6.45 -2.82 -9.33
CA ASP A 82 5.84 -3.83 -8.46
C ASP A 82 5.01 -4.83 -9.31
N PRO A 83 5.36 -6.12 -9.32
CA PRO A 83 4.61 -7.14 -10.07
C PRO A 83 3.15 -7.30 -9.65
N SER A 84 2.77 -6.82 -8.46
CA SER A 84 1.41 -6.83 -7.94
C SER A 84 0.61 -5.57 -8.26
N ASP A 85 1.24 -4.60 -8.91
CA ASP A 85 0.56 -3.37 -9.33
C ASP A 85 -0.28 -3.58 -10.60
N SER A 86 -1.45 -2.97 -10.63
CA SER A 86 -2.41 -3.07 -11.74
C SER A 86 -1.93 -2.40 -13.02
N ILE A 87 -1.26 -1.25 -12.91
CA ILE A 87 -0.70 -0.53 -14.06
C ILE A 87 0.48 -1.31 -14.63
N ILE A 88 1.37 -1.81 -13.77
CA ILE A 88 2.50 -2.65 -14.18
C ILE A 88 2.00 -3.93 -14.85
N GLU A 89 0.92 -4.55 -14.34
CA GLU A 89 0.30 -5.72 -14.96
C GLU A 89 -0.32 -5.38 -16.32
N ALA A 90 -0.95 -4.21 -16.47
CA ALA A 90 -1.52 -3.73 -17.74
C ALA A 90 -0.42 -3.57 -18.81
N ILE A 91 0.67 -2.90 -18.47
CA ILE A 91 1.83 -2.70 -19.36
C ILE A 91 2.45 -4.05 -19.72
N ARG A 92 2.69 -4.90 -18.71
CA ARG A 92 3.25 -6.25 -18.92
C ARG A 92 2.40 -7.08 -19.86
N THR A 93 1.07 -7.04 -19.69
CA THR A 93 0.13 -7.78 -20.55
C THR A 93 0.12 -7.20 -21.97
N GLY A 94 0.14 -5.88 -22.13
CA GLY A 94 0.26 -5.24 -23.44
C GLY A 94 1.54 -5.64 -24.18
N LEU A 95 2.69 -5.65 -23.50
CA LEU A 95 3.96 -6.10 -24.07
C LEU A 95 3.94 -7.59 -24.45
N GLU A 96 3.38 -8.45 -23.57
CA GLU A 96 3.26 -9.90 -23.79
C GLU A 96 2.41 -10.23 -25.03
N TYR A 97 1.31 -9.52 -25.25
CA TYR A 97 0.37 -9.76 -26.34
C TYR A 97 0.51 -8.78 -27.52
N LYS A 98 1.51 -7.90 -27.48
CA LYS A 98 1.80 -6.91 -28.52
C LYS A 98 0.63 -5.95 -28.80
N VAL A 99 -0.12 -5.59 -27.75
CA VAL A 99 -1.13 -4.56 -27.79
C VAL A 99 -0.48 -3.22 -27.44
N PRO A 100 -0.75 -2.14 -28.21
CA PRO A 100 -0.26 -0.80 -27.88
C PRO A 100 -0.62 -0.40 -26.45
N VAL A 101 0.34 0.22 -25.75
CA VAL A 101 0.12 0.76 -24.40
C VAL A 101 0.42 2.25 -24.42
N GLU A 102 -0.60 3.05 -24.13
CA GLU A 102 -0.50 4.50 -24.05
C GLU A 102 -0.48 4.98 -22.61
N PHE A 103 0.46 5.86 -22.32
CA PHE A 103 0.65 6.51 -21.05
C PHE A 103 -0.05 7.86 -21.13
N ILE A 104 -1.16 8.02 -20.39
CA ILE A 104 -2.09 9.12 -20.59
C ILE A 104 -2.07 10.18 -19.49
N ASP A 105 -1.28 9.99 -18.44
CA ASP A 105 -1.25 10.91 -17.30
C ASP A 105 -0.28 12.07 -17.51
N LEU A 106 -0.51 13.14 -16.74
CA LEU A 106 0.33 14.32 -16.70
C LEU A 106 1.46 14.17 -15.69
N SER A 107 2.67 14.51 -16.08
CA SER A 107 3.81 14.58 -15.17
C SER A 107 3.72 15.79 -14.25
N LEU A 108 3.58 15.56 -12.96
CA LEU A 108 3.58 16.60 -11.93
C LEU A 108 4.75 16.42 -10.95
N LYS A 109 5.27 17.55 -10.44
CA LYS A 109 6.40 17.57 -9.50
C LYS A 109 6.14 16.84 -8.19
N THR A 110 4.93 16.91 -7.68
CA THR A 110 4.58 16.33 -6.38
C THR A 110 3.16 15.78 -6.42
N TYR A 111 3.02 14.56 -5.96
CA TYR A 111 1.73 13.90 -5.76
C TYR A 111 1.58 13.53 -4.29
N LYS A 112 0.43 13.86 -3.68
CA LYS A 112 0.02 13.34 -2.39
C LYS A 112 -1.23 12.48 -2.60
N PRO A 113 -1.24 11.22 -2.13
CA PRO A 113 -2.47 10.44 -2.18
C PRO A 113 -3.54 11.09 -1.30
N PRO A 114 -4.83 10.99 -1.67
CA PRO A 114 -5.90 11.53 -0.86
C PRO A 114 -5.88 10.94 0.55
N PRO A 115 -6.17 11.74 1.59
CA PRO A 115 -6.16 11.28 2.97
C PRO A 115 -7.26 10.25 3.23
N GLY A 116 -6.97 9.24 4.03
CA GLY A 116 -7.95 8.31 4.56
C GLY A 116 -7.57 6.84 4.49
N LYS A 117 -8.29 6.02 5.27
CA LYS A 117 -8.15 4.55 5.26
C LYS A 117 -8.76 4.01 3.98
N LEU A 118 -7.97 3.30 3.17
CA LEU A 118 -8.49 2.61 2.01
C LEU A 118 -9.41 1.45 2.46
N PRO A 119 -10.54 1.22 1.76
CA PRO A 119 -11.38 0.06 2.02
C PRO A 119 -10.63 -1.24 1.74
N ASP A 120 -11.19 -2.36 2.26
CA ASP A 120 -10.59 -3.67 2.07
C ASP A 120 -10.62 -4.10 0.60
N ASP A 121 -9.44 -4.19 0.01
CA ASP A 121 -9.25 -4.55 -1.40
C ASP A 121 -9.72 -5.97 -1.74
N PHE A 122 -9.69 -6.89 -0.77
CA PHE A 122 -10.14 -8.26 -1.00
C PHE A 122 -11.66 -8.38 -1.19
N SER A 123 -12.43 -7.44 -0.68
CA SER A 123 -13.89 -7.43 -0.80
C SER A 123 -14.37 -7.39 -2.26
N ILE A 124 -13.56 -6.86 -3.18
CA ILE A 124 -13.83 -6.85 -4.63
C ILE A 124 -14.09 -8.26 -5.20
N ASN A 125 -13.45 -9.28 -4.63
CA ASN A 125 -13.67 -10.68 -5.01
C ASN A 125 -15.06 -11.20 -4.59
N LYS A 126 -15.78 -10.48 -3.74
CA LYS A 126 -17.10 -10.85 -3.22
C LYS A 126 -18.23 -10.09 -3.90
N ILE A 127 -18.03 -8.80 -4.13
CA ILE A 127 -19.11 -7.92 -4.63
C ILE A 127 -18.93 -7.46 -6.09
N GLY A 128 -17.76 -7.74 -6.70
CA GLY A 128 -17.43 -7.30 -8.06
C GLY A 128 -16.97 -5.85 -8.12
N LEU A 129 -16.31 -5.49 -9.25
CA LEU A 129 -15.69 -4.17 -9.39
C LEU A 129 -16.68 -3.01 -9.47
N PRO A 130 -17.76 -3.06 -10.27
CA PRO A 130 -18.67 -1.92 -10.37
C PRO A 130 -19.33 -1.57 -9.03
N HIS A 131 -19.79 -2.60 -8.28
CA HIS A 131 -20.41 -2.36 -6.99
C HIS A 131 -19.41 -1.89 -5.93
N PHE A 132 -18.20 -2.47 -5.92
CA PHE A 132 -17.11 -2.00 -5.07
C PHE A 132 -16.77 -0.53 -5.34
N TYR A 133 -16.67 -0.14 -6.62
CA TYR A 133 -16.42 1.22 -7.02
C TYR A 133 -17.54 2.18 -6.59
N GLN A 134 -18.79 1.78 -6.78
CA GLN A 134 -19.95 2.56 -6.39
C GLN A 134 -19.95 2.87 -4.88
N ILE A 135 -19.70 1.86 -4.04
CA ILE A 135 -19.61 2.03 -2.58
C ILE A 135 -18.53 3.06 -2.21
N ILE A 136 -17.37 3.02 -2.90
CA ILE A 136 -16.30 3.99 -2.64
C ILE A 136 -16.71 5.39 -3.07
N ALA A 137 -17.24 5.54 -4.29
CA ALA A 137 -17.68 6.84 -4.81
C ALA A 137 -18.80 7.48 -3.98
N GLU A 138 -19.61 6.67 -3.30
CA GLU A 138 -20.70 7.15 -2.43
C GLU A 138 -20.24 7.56 -1.03
N GLN A 139 -19.01 7.26 -0.61
CA GLN A 139 -18.48 7.71 0.69
C GLN A 139 -18.39 9.24 0.73
N GLU A 140 -18.82 9.82 1.85
CA GLU A 140 -18.88 11.29 2.02
C GLU A 140 -17.56 12.01 1.71
N LYS A 141 -16.43 11.42 2.09
CA LYS A 141 -15.10 11.99 1.80
C LYS A 141 -14.81 12.12 0.30
N TYR A 142 -15.24 11.15 -0.52
CA TYR A 142 -15.06 11.20 -1.97
C TYR A 142 -16.07 12.14 -2.62
N LYS A 143 -17.32 12.14 -2.16
CA LYS A 143 -18.36 13.11 -2.60
C LYS A 143 -17.93 14.54 -2.28
N GLY A 144 -17.41 14.79 -1.09
CA GLY A 144 -16.88 16.10 -0.69
C GLY A 144 -15.70 16.52 -1.54
N TYR A 145 -14.78 15.60 -1.84
CA TYR A 145 -13.64 15.85 -2.71
C TYR A 145 -14.05 16.17 -4.15
N ASP A 146 -14.97 15.41 -4.72
CA ASP A 146 -15.50 15.67 -6.06
C ASP A 146 -16.27 16.99 -6.12
N ALA A 147 -17.02 17.36 -5.06
CA ALA A 147 -17.69 18.65 -4.98
C ALA A 147 -16.71 19.83 -4.94
N GLN A 148 -15.60 19.69 -4.19
CA GLN A 148 -14.53 20.70 -4.17
C GLN A 148 -13.85 20.82 -5.53
N LYS A 149 -13.59 19.72 -6.23
CA LYS A 149 -13.06 19.76 -7.60
C LYS A 149 -13.95 20.58 -8.53
N LEU A 150 -15.27 20.37 -8.51
CA LEU A 150 -16.21 21.11 -9.35
C LEU A 150 -16.23 22.62 -9.05
N GLN A 151 -15.98 23.02 -7.80
CA GLN A 151 -15.89 24.44 -7.42
C GLN A 151 -14.61 25.10 -7.92
N ILE A 152 -13.51 24.39 -7.93
CA ILE A 152 -12.16 24.90 -8.28
C ILE A 152 -11.92 24.81 -9.80
N GLU A 153 -12.59 23.90 -10.50
CA GLU A 153 -12.36 23.54 -11.91
C GLU A 153 -12.29 24.74 -12.87
N GLN A 154 -13.07 25.80 -12.62
CA GLN A 154 -13.16 26.95 -13.50
C GLN A 154 -11.86 27.74 -13.63
N ASN A 155 -10.96 27.61 -12.66
CA ASN A 155 -9.71 28.36 -12.58
C ASN A 155 -8.47 27.53 -12.98
N VAL A 156 -8.65 26.31 -13.44
CA VAL A 156 -7.55 25.38 -13.72
C VAL A 156 -7.43 25.10 -15.21
N SER A 157 -6.34 25.60 -15.83
CA SER A 157 -6.01 25.41 -17.24
C SER A 157 -4.75 24.55 -17.39
N VAL A 158 -4.85 23.51 -18.22
CA VAL A 158 -3.72 22.62 -18.55
C VAL A 158 -2.71 23.38 -19.43
N GLN A 159 -3.19 24.20 -20.37
CA GLN A 159 -2.33 25.01 -21.23
C GLN A 159 -1.48 25.98 -20.41
N GLU A 160 -2.10 26.71 -19.49
CA GLU A 160 -1.43 27.68 -18.62
C GLU A 160 -0.40 27.00 -17.70
N TYR A 161 -0.68 25.80 -17.25
CA TYR A 161 0.28 25.00 -16.48
C TYR A 161 1.53 24.68 -17.30
N PHE A 162 1.38 24.23 -18.55
CA PHE A 162 2.55 23.93 -19.40
C PHE A 162 3.34 25.19 -19.73
N GLU A 163 2.68 26.29 -20.03
CA GLU A 163 3.35 27.57 -20.30
C GLU A 163 4.17 28.05 -19.11
N LYS A 164 3.59 27.98 -17.90
CA LYS A 164 4.30 28.29 -16.64
C LYS A 164 5.47 27.35 -16.41
N GLU A 165 5.30 26.05 -16.69
CA GLU A 165 6.33 25.04 -16.49
C GLU A 165 7.50 25.23 -17.46
N ILE A 166 7.25 25.53 -18.72
CA ILE A 166 8.29 25.86 -19.72
C ILE A 166 9.06 27.10 -19.31
N LEU A 167 8.34 28.18 -18.94
CA LEU A 167 8.98 29.42 -18.48
C LEU A 167 9.83 29.22 -17.22
N ARG A 168 9.37 28.39 -16.29
CA ARG A 168 10.12 28.05 -15.09
C ARG A 168 11.43 27.36 -15.44
N ARG A 169 11.39 26.36 -16.33
CA ARG A 169 12.61 25.63 -16.73
C ARG A 169 13.61 26.52 -17.47
N GLN A 170 13.11 27.38 -18.33
CA GLN A 170 13.99 28.37 -19.00
C GLN A 170 14.68 29.29 -18.00
N LYS A 171 14.00 29.68 -16.91
CA LYS A 171 14.59 30.48 -15.85
C LYS A 171 15.60 29.67 -15.01
N GLU A 172 15.29 28.41 -14.68
CA GLU A 172 16.21 27.53 -13.96
C GLU A 172 17.47 27.25 -14.79
N GLU A 173 17.35 27.02 -16.09
CA GLU A 173 18.51 26.85 -17.00
C GLU A 173 19.36 28.12 -17.08
N GLN A 174 18.75 29.31 -17.07
CA GLN A 174 19.47 30.59 -17.04
C GLN A 174 20.14 30.84 -15.69
N GLN A 175 19.54 30.43 -14.57
CA GLN A 175 20.13 30.54 -13.23
C GLN A 175 21.27 29.55 -13.05
N GLU A 176 21.12 28.28 -13.46
CA GLU A 176 22.20 27.28 -13.43
C GLU A 176 23.41 27.75 -14.26
N ALA A 177 23.17 28.31 -15.46
CA ALA A 177 24.25 28.87 -16.27
C ALA A 177 24.94 30.10 -15.64
N GLN A 178 24.21 30.88 -14.82
CA GLN A 178 24.78 31.99 -14.06
C GLN A 178 25.50 31.54 -12.80
N GLU A 179 25.01 30.50 -12.12
CA GLU A 179 25.64 29.93 -10.94
C GLU A 179 26.92 29.14 -11.28
N GLU A 180 26.99 28.48 -12.45
CA GLU A 180 28.26 27.90 -12.95
C GLU A 180 29.34 28.96 -13.16
N ILE A 181 28.95 30.17 -13.50
CA ILE A 181 29.89 31.32 -13.64
C ILE A 181 30.28 31.91 -12.26
N GLN A 182 29.37 31.86 -11.26
CA GLN A 182 29.57 32.42 -9.93
C GLN A 182 30.18 31.45 -8.91
N THR A 183 30.08 30.15 -9.09
CA THR A 183 30.59 29.13 -8.14
C THR A 183 32.11 29.05 -8.10
N GLN A 184 32.85 29.77 -8.94
CA GLN A 184 34.27 29.97 -8.80
C GLN A 184 34.64 31.07 -7.76
N GLU A 185 33.68 31.83 -7.23
CA GLU A 185 34.01 32.98 -6.37
C GLU A 185 33.42 32.99 -4.94
N ALA A 186 32.50 32.09 -4.56
CA ALA A 186 31.80 32.17 -3.26
C ALA A 186 31.72 30.88 -2.45
N VAL A 187 32.85 30.47 -1.90
CA VAL A 187 32.89 29.72 -0.63
C VAL A 187 32.89 30.72 0.51
N ASN A 188 31.72 30.97 1.10
CA ASN A 188 31.52 31.42 2.50
C ASN A 188 30.18 32.16 2.66
N GLN A 189 29.21 31.55 3.24
CA GLN A 189 28.36 32.08 4.33
C GLN A 189 27.10 31.25 4.52
N PHE A 190 27.11 30.46 5.58
CA PHE A 190 25.89 29.87 6.16
C PHE A 190 25.23 30.89 7.09
N GLN A 191 23.92 31.04 6.99
CA GLN A 191 23.09 31.46 8.12
C GLN A 191 21.75 30.75 8.15
N GLU A 192 21.46 30.22 9.34
CA GLU A 192 20.24 29.56 9.73
C GLU A 192 19.05 30.54 9.78
N GLY A 193 17.89 30.07 9.35
CA GLY A 193 16.61 30.76 9.47
C GLY A 193 15.52 29.86 10.06
N ALA A 194 15.00 30.28 11.20
CA ALA A 194 13.99 29.57 11.98
C ALA A 194 12.65 29.43 11.26
N ALA A 195 12.01 28.27 11.46
CA ALA A 195 10.66 27.96 10.98
C ALA A 195 9.60 28.77 11.74
N GLN A 196 8.77 29.48 11.03
CA GLN A 196 7.51 30.04 11.51
C GLN A 196 6.37 29.08 11.18
N GLU A 197 5.57 28.72 12.19
CA GLU A 197 4.30 28.02 12.00
C GLU A 197 3.30 28.94 11.30
N ASN A 198 2.66 28.42 10.23
CA ASN A 198 1.71 29.17 9.43
C ASN A 198 0.48 28.32 9.04
N PRO A 199 -0.69 28.91 8.81
CA PRO A 199 -1.91 28.24 8.40
C PRO A 199 -1.86 27.81 6.92
N GLN A 200 -0.94 26.92 6.57
CA GLN A 200 -0.71 26.44 5.19
C GLN A 200 -1.55 25.22 4.81
N ILE A 201 -2.36 24.67 5.74
CA ILE A 201 -3.09 23.39 5.52
C ILE A 201 -4.18 23.55 4.45
N GLU A 202 -4.94 24.64 4.44
CA GLU A 202 -6.01 24.86 3.45
C GLU A 202 -5.48 25.19 2.05
N GLU A 203 -4.40 25.96 1.92
CA GLU A 203 -3.80 26.27 0.61
C GLU A 203 -3.11 25.06 -0.03
N GLU A 204 -2.48 24.17 0.76
CA GLU A 204 -1.89 22.94 0.25
C GLU A 204 -2.95 21.98 -0.29
N ASP A 205 -4.10 21.86 0.35
CA ASP A 205 -5.19 21.00 -0.08
C ASP A 205 -5.82 21.52 -1.40
N ILE A 206 -6.00 22.82 -1.54
CA ILE A 206 -6.47 23.44 -2.79
C ILE A 206 -5.49 23.15 -3.93
N ARG A 207 -4.19 23.35 -3.74
CA ARG A 207 -3.16 23.04 -4.76
C ARG A 207 -3.14 21.57 -5.16
N HIS A 208 -3.51 20.64 -4.27
CA HIS A 208 -3.62 19.22 -4.62
C HIS A 208 -4.83 18.94 -5.49
N ILE A 209 -5.97 19.55 -5.17
CA ILE A 209 -7.19 19.45 -5.97
C ILE A 209 -6.95 20.01 -7.38
N GLU A 210 -6.29 21.15 -7.50
CA GLU A 210 -5.92 21.73 -8.80
C GLU A 210 -5.06 20.79 -9.64
N LYS A 211 -4.06 20.13 -9.02
CA LYS A 211 -3.21 19.15 -9.70
C LYS A 211 -3.99 17.93 -10.18
N ASP A 212 -4.92 17.41 -9.39
CA ASP A 212 -5.76 16.30 -9.82
C ASP A 212 -6.70 16.70 -10.96
N ILE A 213 -7.25 17.90 -10.93
CA ILE A 213 -8.05 18.45 -12.03
C ILE A 213 -7.23 18.52 -13.32
N LEU A 214 -5.98 19.03 -13.26
CA LEU A 214 -5.07 19.09 -14.41
C LEU A 214 -4.81 17.69 -15.00
N ARG A 215 -4.48 16.72 -14.16
CA ARG A 215 -4.24 15.33 -14.57
C ARG A 215 -5.48 14.73 -15.24
N GLU A 216 -6.64 14.91 -14.65
CA GLU A 216 -7.91 14.34 -15.12
C GLU A 216 -8.37 14.97 -16.44
N LYS A 217 -8.23 16.30 -16.61
CA LYS A 217 -8.44 16.98 -17.89
C LYS A 217 -7.48 16.45 -18.97
N TYR A 218 -6.19 16.31 -18.64
CA TYR A 218 -5.19 15.79 -19.57
C TYR A 218 -5.45 14.33 -19.96
N MET A 219 -5.78 13.47 -19.00
CA MET A 219 -6.15 12.07 -19.26
C MET A 219 -7.41 11.98 -20.13
N ALA A 220 -8.43 12.79 -19.86
CA ALA A 220 -9.65 12.84 -20.66
C ALA A 220 -9.38 13.35 -22.08
N SER A 221 -8.53 14.35 -22.26
CA SER A 221 -8.10 14.83 -23.59
C SER A 221 -7.43 13.73 -24.40
N ASN A 222 -6.49 12.98 -23.78
CA ASN A 222 -5.84 11.84 -24.42
C ASN A 222 -6.86 10.77 -24.84
N LEU A 223 -7.81 10.43 -23.96
CA LEU A 223 -8.86 9.44 -24.27
C LEU A 223 -9.76 9.91 -25.42
N LEU A 224 -10.16 11.17 -25.46
CA LEU A 224 -10.97 11.72 -26.57
C LEU A 224 -10.25 11.60 -27.92
N ARG A 225 -8.93 11.79 -27.96
CA ARG A 225 -8.14 11.61 -29.18
C ARG A 225 -8.05 10.14 -29.61
N MET A 226 -8.03 9.21 -28.65
CA MET A 226 -7.88 7.77 -28.91
C MET A 226 -9.22 7.08 -29.24
N MET A 227 -10.34 7.52 -28.66
CA MET A 227 -11.66 6.90 -28.86
C MET A 227 -12.07 6.69 -30.32
N PRO A 228 -11.84 7.64 -31.26
CA PRO A 228 -12.19 7.42 -32.66
C PRO A 228 -11.23 6.46 -33.39
N LEU A 229 -10.03 6.21 -32.87
CA LEU A 229 -8.98 5.42 -33.51
C LEU A 229 -9.02 3.95 -33.13
N TYR A 230 -9.60 3.60 -31.97
CA TYR A 230 -9.60 2.25 -31.42
C TYR A 230 -11.02 1.77 -31.11
N ASN A 231 -11.27 0.49 -31.26
CA ASN A 231 -12.60 -0.10 -31.02
C ASN A 231 -12.82 -0.49 -29.56
N ARG A 232 -11.77 -0.90 -28.87
CA ARG A 232 -11.83 -1.38 -27.49
C ARG A 232 -10.61 -0.91 -26.71
N ILE A 233 -10.80 0.08 -25.88
CA ILE A 233 -9.76 0.68 -25.05
C ILE A 233 -9.91 0.11 -23.63
N LEU A 234 -8.88 -0.57 -23.12
CA LEU A 234 -8.80 -0.97 -21.72
C LEU A 234 -8.12 0.14 -20.93
N LEU A 235 -8.88 0.87 -20.12
CA LEU A 235 -8.38 1.94 -19.27
C LEU A 235 -8.09 1.39 -17.85
N VAL A 236 -6.85 1.55 -17.40
CA VAL A 236 -6.43 1.24 -16.02
C VAL A 236 -6.02 2.53 -15.32
N VAL A 237 -6.80 2.93 -14.33
CA VAL A 237 -6.70 4.24 -13.68
C VAL A 237 -7.02 4.12 -12.18
N GLY A 238 -6.43 4.97 -11.34
CA GLY A 238 -6.75 5.03 -9.91
C GLY A 238 -8.22 5.34 -9.65
N MET A 239 -8.78 4.75 -8.59
CA MET A 239 -10.22 4.89 -8.29
C MET A 239 -10.69 6.32 -8.10
N ALA A 240 -9.81 7.21 -7.63
CA ALA A 240 -10.16 8.61 -7.38
C ALA A 240 -10.40 9.42 -8.66
N HIS A 241 -9.95 8.94 -9.84
CA HIS A 241 -9.93 9.74 -11.05
C HIS A 241 -11.08 9.45 -12.01
N TRP A 242 -11.68 8.24 -11.96
CA TRP A 242 -12.65 7.84 -12.99
C TRP A 242 -13.88 8.74 -13.06
N ASN A 243 -14.46 9.16 -11.93
CA ASN A 243 -15.65 10.04 -11.94
C ASN A 243 -15.37 11.37 -12.65
N SER A 244 -14.23 11.98 -12.35
CA SER A 244 -13.83 13.25 -12.95
C SER A 244 -13.47 13.08 -14.44
N ILE A 245 -12.73 12.03 -14.79
CA ILE A 245 -12.43 11.72 -16.21
C ILE A 245 -13.74 11.53 -16.98
N LYS A 246 -14.69 10.76 -16.46
CA LYS A 246 -16.01 10.58 -17.07
C LYS A 246 -16.74 11.91 -17.26
N TYR A 247 -16.72 12.76 -16.23
CA TYR A 247 -17.32 14.08 -16.29
C TYR A 247 -16.76 14.90 -17.47
N TYR A 248 -15.43 14.95 -17.65
CA TYR A 248 -14.80 15.64 -18.76
C TYR A 248 -15.10 14.99 -20.12
N LEU A 249 -15.18 13.66 -20.19
CA LEU A 249 -15.58 12.96 -21.42
C LEU A 249 -17.03 13.25 -21.82
N ASP A 250 -17.91 13.53 -20.86
CA ASP A 250 -19.30 13.94 -21.07
C ASP A 250 -19.41 15.45 -21.39
N HIS A 251 -18.41 16.26 -21.04
CA HIS A 251 -18.35 17.72 -21.26
C HIS A 251 -17.06 18.14 -21.97
N PRO A 252 -16.83 17.69 -23.22
CA PRO A 252 -15.58 17.95 -23.93
C PRO A 252 -15.25 19.43 -24.13
N GLY A 253 -16.27 20.33 -24.12
CA GLY A 253 -16.05 21.78 -24.16
C GLY A 253 -15.36 22.38 -22.93
N LYS A 254 -15.20 21.61 -21.86
CA LYS A 254 -14.43 21.99 -20.66
C LYS A 254 -12.96 21.53 -20.72
N ILE A 255 -12.61 20.76 -21.73
CA ILE A 255 -11.25 20.29 -21.95
C ILE A 255 -10.62 21.20 -22.99
N GLU A 256 -9.53 21.82 -22.64
CA GLU A 256 -8.70 22.54 -23.60
C GLU A 256 -8.07 21.53 -24.56
N ASN A 257 -7.94 21.90 -25.84
CA ASN A 257 -7.18 21.11 -26.82
C ASN A 257 -5.69 21.20 -26.46
N VAL A 258 -5.26 20.31 -25.58
CA VAL A 258 -3.88 20.25 -25.15
C VAL A 258 -3.15 19.25 -26.04
N ASP A 259 -2.47 19.76 -27.03
CA ASP A 259 -1.52 19.00 -27.85
C ASP A 259 -0.09 19.38 -27.43
N VAL A 260 0.27 18.99 -26.22
CA VAL A 260 1.57 19.33 -25.64
C VAL A 260 2.30 18.02 -25.27
N ASP A 261 3.46 17.83 -25.87
CA ASP A 261 4.40 16.83 -25.42
C ASP A 261 4.90 17.19 -24.02
N GLN A 262 4.91 16.20 -23.13
CA GLN A 262 5.41 16.40 -21.78
C GLN A 262 6.91 16.72 -21.82
N VAL A 263 7.32 17.67 -21.01
CA VAL A 263 8.73 18.06 -20.91
C VAL A 263 9.53 16.90 -20.33
N PRO A 264 10.62 16.45 -20.98
CA PRO A 264 11.45 15.37 -20.45
C PRO A 264 12.00 15.70 -19.07
N PHE A 265 12.12 14.69 -18.21
CA PHE A 265 12.81 14.84 -16.94
C PHE A 265 14.32 15.04 -17.17
N LYS A 266 14.95 15.86 -16.34
CA LYS A 266 16.42 16.03 -16.35
C LYS A 266 17.16 14.83 -15.79
N TYR A 267 16.53 14.11 -14.86
CA TYR A 267 17.06 12.91 -14.25
C TYR A 267 16.03 11.80 -14.32
N VAL A 268 16.37 10.68 -14.95
CA VAL A 268 15.60 9.43 -14.91
C VAL A 268 16.56 8.27 -14.86
N LYS A 269 16.46 7.42 -13.86
CA LYS A 269 17.36 6.26 -13.73
C LYS A 269 16.64 5.05 -13.15
N ILE A 270 16.96 3.87 -13.68
CA ILE A 270 16.43 2.60 -13.21
C ILE A 270 17.45 2.01 -12.24
N TYR A 271 16.99 1.71 -11.04
CA TYR A 271 17.76 1.03 -10.01
C TYR A 271 17.27 -0.40 -9.81
N ASN A 272 18.21 -1.31 -9.63
CA ASN A 272 17.94 -2.66 -9.20
C ASN A 272 17.69 -2.68 -7.68
N ILE A 273 16.73 -3.48 -7.22
CA ILE A 273 16.42 -3.65 -5.79
C ILE A 273 16.71 -5.09 -5.38
N LYS A 274 17.47 -5.27 -4.31
CA LYS A 274 17.78 -6.58 -3.76
C LYS A 274 16.51 -7.30 -3.30
N SER A 275 16.50 -8.60 -3.44
CA SER A 275 15.38 -9.44 -2.97
C SER A 275 15.15 -9.33 -1.45
N SER A 276 16.20 -9.11 -0.66
CA SER A 276 16.11 -8.83 0.78
C SER A 276 15.31 -7.58 1.11
N ASP A 277 15.32 -6.59 0.20
CA ASP A 277 14.72 -5.28 0.39
C ASP A 277 13.31 -5.20 -0.20
N ALA A 278 12.84 -6.29 -0.82
CA ALA A 278 11.50 -6.38 -1.41
C ALA A 278 10.39 -5.92 -0.47
N ARG A 279 10.51 -6.22 0.84
CA ARG A 279 9.56 -5.82 1.89
C ARG A 279 9.42 -4.29 2.06
N TYR A 280 10.41 -3.52 1.66
CA TYR A 280 10.36 -2.06 1.76
C TYR A 280 9.71 -1.42 0.53
N LEU A 281 9.81 -2.08 -0.62
CA LEU A 281 9.24 -1.61 -1.88
C LEU A 281 7.81 -2.07 -2.09
N LEU A 282 7.54 -3.37 -1.87
CA LEU A 282 6.24 -3.98 -2.11
C LEU A 282 5.23 -3.58 -1.03
N LYS A 283 4.04 -3.19 -1.44
CA LYS A 283 2.91 -2.92 -0.51
C LYS A 283 2.14 -4.19 -0.14
N GLU A 284 2.21 -5.21 -0.97
CA GLU A 284 1.72 -6.55 -0.66
C GLU A 284 2.75 -7.32 0.18
N ILE A 285 2.30 -8.35 0.89
CA ILE A 285 3.20 -9.32 1.50
C ILE A 285 4.05 -9.94 0.38
N PRO A 286 5.40 -9.90 0.42
CA PRO A 286 6.29 -10.37 -0.65
C PRO A 286 5.98 -11.79 -1.12
N PHE A 287 5.55 -12.67 -0.19
CA PHE A 287 5.10 -14.01 -0.52
C PHE A 287 3.90 -14.02 -1.49
N HIS A 288 2.93 -13.11 -1.33
CA HIS A 288 1.78 -13.02 -2.25
C HIS A 288 2.22 -12.62 -3.65
N THR A 289 3.09 -11.61 -3.76
CA THR A 289 3.69 -11.18 -5.03
C THR A 289 4.50 -12.31 -5.67
N THR A 290 5.29 -13.05 -4.88
CA THR A 290 6.02 -14.25 -5.34
C THR A 290 5.07 -15.31 -5.91
N GLN A 291 3.94 -15.59 -5.24
CA GLN A 291 2.96 -16.55 -5.73
C GLN A 291 2.25 -16.05 -7.00
N TRP A 292 2.02 -14.74 -7.11
CA TRP A 292 1.47 -14.13 -8.32
C TRP A 292 2.40 -14.32 -9.52
N ILE A 293 3.68 -14.05 -9.35
CA ILE A 293 4.69 -14.27 -10.40
C ILE A 293 4.76 -15.75 -10.82
N LYS A 294 4.78 -16.68 -9.83
CA LYS A 294 4.76 -18.12 -10.10
C LYS A 294 3.50 -18.54 -10.86
N PHE A 295 2.35 -18.02 -10.47
CA PHE A 295 1.09 -18.24 -11.15
C PHE A 295 1.14 -17.74 -12.60
N ARG A 296 1.57 -16.50 -12.83
CA ARG A 296 1.74 -15.95 -14.18
C ARG A 296 2.69 -16.76 -15.07
N ARG A 297 3.80 -17.25 -14.51
CA ARG A 297 4.74 -18.12 -15.26
C ARG A 297 4.13 -19.46 -15.65
N LYS A 298 3.39 -20.07 -14.73
CA LYS A 298 2.70 -21.35 -14.98
C LYS A 298 1.65 -21.20 -16.10
N TYR A 299 0.96 -20.08 -16.11
CA TYR A 299 -0.06 -19.76 -17.11
C TYR A 299 0.43 -18.60 -17.99
N SER A 300 1.58 -18.81 -18.65
CA SER A 300 2.14 -17.91 -19.65
C SER A 300 1.25 -17.87 -20.90
N LYS A 301 1.55 -16.93 -21.82
CA LYS A 301 0.87 -16.83 -23.10
C LYS A 301 0.76 -18.18 -23.79
N THR A 302 1.88 -18.87 -23.96
CA THR A 302 1.92 -20.19 -24.65
C THR A 302 1.03 -21.24 -23.98
N ALA A 303 0.95 -21.24 -22.64
CA ALA A 303 0.09 -22.17 -21.93
C ALA A 303 -1.41 -21.81 -22.05
N LEU A 304 -1.74 -20.51 -22.12
CA LEU A 304 -3.10 -20.02 -22.28
C LEU A 304 -3.61 -20.17 -23.71
N ASP A 305 -2.74 -20.02 -24.72
CA ASP A 305 -3.11 -20.20 -26.13
C ASP A 305 -3.49 -21.66 -26.47
N GLN A 306 -3.18 -22.61 -25.59
CA GLN A 306 -3.55 -24.03 -25.72
C GLN A 306 -4.93 -24.35 -25.14
N ILE A 307 -5.58 -23.40 -24.46
CA ILE A 307 -6.89 -23.59 -23.84
C ILE A 307 -7.96 -23.16 -24.83
N GLU A 308 -8.75 -24.13 -25.30
CA GLU A 308 -9.84 -23.88 -26.26
C GLU A 308 -11.12 -23.40 -25.59
N ASP A 309 -11.39 -23.84 -24.34
CA ASP A 309 -12.59 -23.47 -23.61
C ASP A 309 -12.40 -22.19 -22.77
N PRO A 310 -13.11 -21.10 -23.09
CA PRO A 310 -13.08 -19.86 -22.30
C PRO A 310 -13.45 -20.06 -20.83
N SER A 311 -14.31 -21.04 -20.51
CA SER A 311 -14.73 -21.30 -19.12
C SER A 311 -13.58 -21.86 -18.28
N GLU A 312 -12.78 -22.76 -18.84
CA GLU A 312 -11.56 -23.30 -18.23
C GLU A 312 -10.53 -22.20 -18.00
N PHE A 313 -10.34 -21.34 -19.01
CA PHE A 313 -9.45 -20.21 -18.94
C PHE A 313 -9.79 -19.29 -17.75
N PHE A 314 -11.04 -18.87 -17.60
CA PHE A 314 -11.45 -18.03 -16.48
C PHE A 314 -11.43 -18.76 -15.14
N ALA A 315 -11.70 -20.07 -15.11
CA ALA A 315 -11.53 -20.90 -13.91
C ALA A 315 -10.07 -20.88 -13.43
N ILE A 316 -9.12 -20.98 -14.35
CA ILE A 316 -7.69 -20.88 -14.06
C ILE A 316 -7.36 -19.50 -13.46
N LEU A 317 -7.76 -18.40 -14.11
CA LEU A 317 -7.48 -17.06 -13.58
C LEU A 317 -8.10 -16.85 -12.19
N ASN A 318 -9.28 -17.41 -11.95
CA ASN A 318 -9.95 -17.34 -10.64
C ASN A 318 -9.36 -18.29 -9.59
N SER A 319 -8.54 -19.27 -9.98
CA SER A 319 -7.87 -20.18 -9.03
C SER A 319 -6.81 -19.51 -8.16
N TYR A 320 -6.31 -18.35 -8.59
CA TYR A 320 -5.42 -17.56 -7.74
C TYR A 320 -6.19 -16.94 -6.57
N GLN A 321 -5.86 -17.34 -5.34
CA GLN A 321 -6.54 -16.87 -4.13
C GLN A 321 -5.53 -16.61 -3.01
N LYS A 322 -5.45 -15.36 -2.54
CA LYS A 322 -4.54 -14.96 -1.44
C LYS A 322 -4.79 -15.73 -0.14
N ILE A 323 -6.04 -16.10 0.15
CA ILE A 323 -6.35 -16.87 1.36
C ILE A 323 -5.61 -18.20 1.44
N THR A 324 -5.36 -18.86 0.31
CA THR A 324 -4.59 -20.10 0.26
C THR A 324 -3.11 -19.87 0.55
N HIS A 325 -2.63 -18.67 0.27
CA HIS A 325 -1.23 -18.29 0.52
C HIS A 325 -0.98 -18.04 2.00
N ILE A 326 -1.93 -17.47 2.74
CA ILE A 326 -1.87 -17.33 4.20
C ILE A 326 -1.69 -18.71 4.85
N ARG A 327 -2.49 -19.69 4.42
CA ARG A 327 -2.33 -21.07 4.88
C ARG A 327 -0.93 -21.61 4.57
N LYS A 328 -0.42 -21.36 3.36
CA LYS A 328 0.93 -21.81 2.98
C LYS A 328 2.03 -21.16 3.82
N ILE A 329 1.89 -19.87 4.17
CA ILE A 329 2.82 -19.16 5.04
C ILE A 329 2.91 -19.88 6.39
N PHE A 330 1.79 -20.07 7.09
CA PHE A 330 1.78 -20.72 8.39
C PHE A 330 2.29 -22.18 8.33
N LEU A 331 1.92 -22.95 7.30
CA LEU A 331 2.37 -24.34 7.17
C LEU A 331 3.86 -24.46 6.84
N LYS A 332 4.40 -23.55 6.03
CA LYS A 332 5.85 -23.52 5.76
C LYS A 332 6.61 -23.11 7.02
N ALA A 333 6.17 -22.04 7.68
CA ALA A 333 6.76 -21.58 8.92
C ALA A 333 6.75 -22.67 10.00
N LYS A 334 5.62 -23.39 10.16
CA LYS A 334 5.52 -24.56 11.04
C LYS A 334 6.61 -25.60 10.75
N LYS A 335 6.78 -25.94 9.46
CA LYS A 335 7.77 -26.96 9.07
C LYS A 335 9.21 -26.52 9.38
N GLU A 336 9.56 -25.26 9.15
CA GLU A 336 10.88 -24.74 9.45
C GLU A 336 11.10 -24.63 10.97
N TYR A 337 10.11 -24.16 11.72
CA TYR A 337 10.11 -24.09 13.16
C TYR A 337 10.32 -25.47 13.80
N GLU A 338 9.52 -26.49 13.43
CA GLU A 338 9.63 -27.85 13.95
C GLU A 338 10.99 -28.51 13.62
N LYS A 339 11.55 -28.16 12.45
CA LYS A 339 12.88 -28.64 12.05
C LYS A 339 13.99 -28.03 12.91
N GLU A 340 13.91 -26.75 13.22
CA GLU A 340 14.94 -25.98 13.91
C GLU A 340 14.87 -26.19 15.43
N PHE A 341 13.70 -25.94 16.01
CA PHE A 341 13.52 -25.97 17.47
C PHE A 341 13.11 -27.33 18.03
N LYS A 342 12.79 -28.32 17.18
CA LYS A 342 12.31 -29.66 17.57
C LYS A 342 11.01 -29.64 18.39
N GLU A 343 10.32 -28.52 18.45
CA GLU A 343 9.02 -28.35 19.08
C GLU A 343 7.88 -28.55 18.07
N PHE A 344 6.80 -29.19 18.51
CA PHE A 344 5.70 -29.57 17.63
C PHE A 344 4.50 -28.64 17.79
N ILE A 345 4.02 -28.08 16.69
CA ILE A 345 2.77 -27.30 16.65
C ILE A 345 1.64 -28.23 16.23
N ASP A 346 0.72 -28.52 17.15
CA ASP A 346 -0.42 -29.40 16.90
C ASP A 346 -1.50 -28.73 16.00
N LEU A 347 -2.46 -29.54 15.56
CA LEU A 347 -3.54 -29.06 14.71
C LEU A 347 -4.49 -28.09 15.44
N HIS A 348 -4.60 -28.20 16.76
CA HIS A 348 -5.45 -27.31 17.54
C HIS A 348 -4.83 -25.91 17.61
N ARG A 349 -3.54 -25.80 17.94
CA ARG A 349 -2.81 -24.53 17.89
C ARG A 349 -2.89 -23.90 16.51
N LEU A 350 -2.66 -24.69 15.45
CA LEU A 350 -2.75 -24.19 14.08
C LEU A 350 -4.15 -23.65 13.74
N LYS A 351 -5.21 -24.37 14.14
CA LYS A 351 -6.59 -23.90 13.98
C LYS A 351 -6.83 -22.58 14.73
N THR A 352 -6.31 -22.48 15.95
CA THR A 352 -6.42 -21.30 16.80
C THR A 352 -5.70 -20.09 16.17
N ILE A 353 -4.50 -20.28 15.57
CA ILE A 353 -3.78 -19.24 14.82
C ILE A 353 -4.66 -18.69 13.70
N PHE A 354 -5.25 -19.55 12.87
CA PHE A 354 -6.14 -19.12 11.79
C PHE A 354 -7.36 -18.35 12.31
N GLN A 355 -7.98 -18.85 13.36
CA GLN A 355 -9.15 -18.21 13.95
C GLN A 355 -8.79 -16.85 14.57
N TYR A 356 -7.68 -16.79 15.29
CA TYR A 356 -7.21 -15.57 15.93
C TYR A 356 -6.80 -14.50 14.91
N SER A 357 -6.01 -14.87 13.89
CA SER A 357 -5.62 -13.94 12.81
C SER A 357 -6.84 -13.39 12.08
N ARG A 358 -7.86 -14.23 11.81
CA ARG A 358 -9.12 -13.81 11.21
C ARG A 358 -9.90 -12.84 12.11
N ASN A 359 -10.00 -13.14 13.40
CA ASN A 359 -10.71 -12.28 14.34
C ASN A 359 -10.03 -10.90 14.47
N LEU A 360 -8.69 -10.86 14.56
CA LEU A 360 -7.93 -9.61 14.50
C LEU A 360 -8.17 -8.83 13.21
N THR A 361 -8.36 -9.52 12.11
CA THR A 361 -8.63 -8.90 10.81
C THR A 361 -9.99 -8.21 10.80
N PHE A 362 -11.01 -8.88 11.33
CA PHE A 362 -12.36 -8.31 11.43
C PHE A 362 -12.45 -7.09 12.33
N THR A 363 -11.66 -7.02 13.41
CA THR A 363 -11.59 -5.81 14.26
C THR A 363 -10.98 -4.60 13.54
N ASN A 364 -10.36 -4.81 12.37
CA ASN A 364 -9.82 -3.76 11.51
C ASN A 364 -10.66 -3.53 10.24
N ASP A 365 -11.89 -4.04 10.19
CA ASP A 365 -12.82 -3.95 9.03
C ASP A 365 -12.23 -4.55 7.74
N MET A 366 -11.50 -5.66 7.86
CA MET A 366 -10.84 -6.34 6.75
C MET A 366 -11.22 -7.82 6.69
N LEU A 367 -11.18 -8.39 5.49
CA LEU A 367 -11.51 -9.81 5.24
C LEU A 367 -10.28 -10.71 5.22
N LEU A 368 -9.11 -10.15 4.87
CA LEU A 368 -7.84 -10.89 4.86
C LEU A 368 -6.82 -10.28 5.82
N PRO A 369 -6.13 -11.10 6.62
CA PRO A 369 -5.07 -10.63 7.49
C PRO A 369 -3.88 -10.10 6.69
N ARG A 370 -3.36 -8.97 7.13
CA ARG A 370 -2.08 -8.41 6.71
C ARG A 370 -0.94 -8.99 7.54
N LEU A 371 0.29 -8.66 7.19
CA LEU A 371 1.48 -9.21 7.87
C LEU A 371 1.41 -9.07 9.40
N TYR A 372 1.02 -7.91 9.90
CA TYR A 372 0.91 -7.66 11.34
C TYR A 372 -0.02 -8.65 12.05
N GLN A 373 -1.24 -8.90 11.51
CA GLN A 373 -2.18 -9.84 12.12
C GLN A 373 -1.66 -11.29 12.08
N LEU A 374 -0.88 -11.65 11.04
CA LEU A 374 -0.26 -12.98 10.97
C LEU A 374 0.79 -13.16 12.06
N LEU A 375 1.64 -12.14 12.27
CA LEU A 375 2.71 -12.18 13.27
C LEU A 375 2.15 -12.19 14.69
N ILE A 376 1.19 -11.33 15.00
CA ILE A 376 0.53 -11.32 16.31
C ILE A 376 -0.16 -12.66 16.61
N ALA A 377 -0.81 -13.27 15.61
CA ALA A 377 -1.45 -14.56 15.79
C ALA A 377 -0.43 -15.68 16.05
N ALA A 378 0.68 -15.67 15.32
CA ALA A 378 1.77 -16.62 15.52
C ALA A 378 2.40 -16.47 16.90
N LYS A 379 2.78 -15.24 17.27
CA LYS A 379 3.40 -14.90 18.54
C LYS A 379 2.53 -15.28 19.74
N ASN A 380 1.25 -14.91 19.72
CA ASN A 380 0.38 -15.11 20.87
C ASN A 380 -0.12 -16.56 21.06
N ILE A 381 -0.07 -17.39 20.03
CA ILE A 381 -0.58 -18.77 20.08
C ILE A 381 0.55 -19.79 20.20
N VAL A 382 1.70 -19.48 19.66
CA VAL A 382 2.90 -20.32 19.77
C VAL A 382 3.96 -19.58 20.57
N ASP A 383 4.81 -18.80 19.90
CA ASP A 383 5.89 -18.01 20.51
C ASP A 383 6.50 -17.04 19.48
N ASP A 384 7.55 -16.35 19.92
CA ASP A 384 8.29 -15.38 19.12
C ASP A 384 9.07 -16.02 17.97
N ASP A 385 9.66 -17.19 18.20
CA ASP A 385 10.45 -17.92 17.20
C ASP A 385 9.57 -18.37 16.04
N TYR A 386 8.36 -18.86 16.32
CA TYR A 386 7.41 -19.19 15.27
C TYR A 386 6.92 -17.94 14.54
N ALA A 387 6.68 -16.84 15.25
CA ALA A 387 6.32 -15.56 14.62
C ALA A 387 7.46 -15.07 13.71
N TRP A 388 8.71 -15.24 14.12
CA TRP A 388 9.87 -14.94 13.30
C TRP A 388 9.90 -15.79 12.01
N LYS A 389 9.67 -17.10 12.12
CA LYS A 389 9.56 -17.98 10.94
C LYS A 389 8.41 -17.56 10.00
N VAL A 390 7.28 -17.15 10.57
CA VAL A 390 6.16 -16.59 9.78
C VAL A 390 6.60 -15.32 9.04
N TYR A 391 7.35 -14.45 9.70
CA TYR A 391 7.89 -13.22 9.10
C TYR A 391 8.88 -13.53 7.96
N GLU A 392 9.84 -14.43 8.17
CA GLU A 392 10.81 -14.85 7.16
C GLU A 392 10.11 -15.39 5.92
N ILE A 393 9.17 -16.34 6.09
CA ILE A 393 8.41 -16.93 4.98
C ILE A 393 7.52 -15.88 4.29
N ALA A 394 6.86 -15.01 5.04
CA ALA A 394 6.01 -13.96 4.47
C ALA A 394 6.81 -12.92 3.67
N SER A 395 8.04 -12.65 4.11
CA SER A 395 8.96 -11.70 3.48
C SER A 395 9.76 -12.30 2.32
N GLU A 396 9.59 -13.60 2.03
CA GLU A 396 10.34 -14.32 0.99
C GLU A 396 10.03 -13.77 -0.40
N TYR A 397 11.07 -13.22 -1.05
CA TYR A 397 11.06 -12.83 -2.46
C TYR A 397 12.30 -13.39 -3.16
N PRO A 398 12.21 -14.53 -3.86
CA PRO A 398 13.38 -15.32 -4.25
C PRO A 398 14.06 -14.85 -5.55
N PHE A 399 13.56 -13.76 -6.15
CA PHE A 399 14.06 -13.32 -7.46
C PHE A 399 15.10 -12.22 -7.27
N ASN A 400 16.36 -12.57 -7.51
CA ASN A 400 17.48 -11.65 -7.40
C ASN A 400 18.19 -11.52 -8.76
N ASP A 401 18.36 -10.29 -9.22
CA ASP A 401 19.15 -10.02 -10.43
C ASP A 401 20.64 -10.16 -10.10
N LYS A 402 21.33 -10.99 -10.87
CA LYS A 402 22.77 -11.19 -10.76
C LYS A 402 23.55 -10.42 -11.82
N SER A 403 22.84 -9.69 -12.71
CA SER A 403 23.49 -8.86 -13.72
C SER A 403 23.95 -7.54 -13.09
N GLU A 404 25.13 -7.08 -13.46
CA GLU A 404 25.67 -5.78 -13.05
C GLU A 404 25.23 -4.63 -13.98
N LYS A 405 24.23 -4.88 -14.84
CA LYS A 405 23.75 -3.88 -15.83
C LYS A 405 23.17 -2.64 -15.17
N TYR A 406 22.54 -2.80 -14.00
CA TYR A 406 21.87 -1.71 -13.29
C TYR A 406 22.50 -1.51 -11.91
N GLU A 407 22.69 -0.27 -11.53
CA GLU A 407 23.10 0.07 -10.18
C GLU A 407 22.06 -0.40 -9.17
N THR A 408 22.52 -0.86 -8.02
CA THR A 408 21.65 -1.35 -6.95
C THR A 408 21.47 -0.27 -5.91
N MET A 409 20.21 -0.02 -5.55
CA MET A 409 19.83 0.87 -4.44
C MET A 409 19.48 0.03 -3.23
N ASP A 410 20.08 0.31 -2.09
CA ASP A 410 19.73 -0.31 -0.81
C ASP A 410 18.56 0.44 -0.18
N LEU A 411 17.52 -0.30 0.22
CA LEU A 411 16.32 0.28 0.77
C LEU A 411 16.22 0.09 2.28
N THR A 412 15.62 1.06 2.93
CA THR A 412 15.27 1.04 4.35
C THR A 412 13.77 1.31 4.53
N THR A 413 13.29 1.32 5.77
CA THR A 413 11.89 1.66 6.09
C THR A 413 11.49 3.08 5.68
N LEU A 414 12.43 4.01 5.54
CA LEU A 414 12.16 5.42 5.19
C LEU A 414 12.34 5.67 3.69
N GLY A 415 13.27 4.98 3.06
CA GLY A 415 13.62 5.20 1.67
C GLY A 415 14.97 4.58 1.32
N GLY A 416 15.53 4.97 0.19
CA GLY A 416 16.83 4.52 -0.28
C GLY A 416 17.73 5.66 -0.69
N MET A 417 19.02 5.43 -0.62
CA MET A 417 20.03 6.34 -1.14
C MET A 417 20.50 5.82 -2.49
N THR A 418 20.53 6.68 -3.50
CA THR A 418 21.15 6.34 -4.79
C THR A 418 22.66 6.31 -4.64
N PRO A 419 23.40 5.59 -5.49
CA PRO A 419 24.88 5.62 -5.49
C PRO A 419 25.48 7.01 -5.69
N ASP A 420 24.77 7.89 -6.38
CA ASP A 420 25.13 9.30 -6.63
C ASP A 420 24.73 10.24 -5.46
N GLY A 421 24.20 9.72 -4.36
CA GLY A 421 23.98 10.48 -3.12
C GLY A 421 22.60 11.13 -2.99
N HIS A 422 21.66 10.91 -3.92
CA HIS A 422 20.30 11.42 -3.82
C HIS A 422 19.40 10.51 -2.97
N PHE A 423 18.46 11.09 -2.24
CA PHE A 423 17.55 10.34 -1.40
C PHE A 423 16.19 10.13 -2.08
N VAL A 424 15.77 8.87 -2.18
CA VAL A 424 14.43 8.46 -2.64
C VAL A 424 13.58 8.12 -1.42
N ARG A 425 12.55 8.89 -1.14
CA ARG A 425 11.68 8.69 0.02
C ARG A 425 10.51 7.77 -0.31
N LEU A 426 10.48 6.58 0.25
CA LEU A 426 9.40 5.61 0.04
C LEU A 426 8.15 5.86 0.90
N ARG A 427 8.27 6.66 1.98
CA ARG A 427 7.15 6.99 2.87
C ARG A 427 7.00 8.50 3.01
N PRO A 428 5.77 9.03 3.10
CA PRO A 428 5.56 10.46 3.32
C PRO A 428 6.18 10.93 4.64
N ARG A 429 6.64 12.19 4.69
CA ARG A 429 7.24 12.80 5.90
C ARG A 429 6.28 12.79 7.10
N HIS A 430 5.02 13.04 6.85
CA HIS A 430 3.97 12.96 7.84
C HIS A 430 3.29 11.60 7.68
N ALA A 431 3.63 10.66 8.58
CA ALA A 431 2.77 9.49 8.76
C ALA A 431 1.37 10.01 9.10
N TYR A 432 0.35 9.45 8.44
CA TYR A 432 -1.03 9.77 8.80
C TYR A 432 -1.18 9.70 10.32
N PRO A 433 -1.90 10.65 10.97
CA PRO A 433 -2.07 10.66 12.42
C PRO A 433 -2.68 9.36 12.97
N TYR A 434 -3.25 8.53 12.11
CA TYR A 434 -3.83 7.23 12.44
C TYR A 434 -2.92 6.02 12.17
N SER A 435 -1.75 6.18 11.54
CA SER A 435 -0.78 5.10 11.41
C SER A 435 0.11 5.06 12.66
N GLN A 436 -0.39 4.49 13.73
CA GLN A 436 0.47 4.15 14.85
C GLN A 436 1.48 3.10 14.36
N LYS A 437 2.76 3.47 14.34
CA LYS A 437 3.83 2.48 14.26
C LYS A 437 3.78 1.72 15.56
N SER A 438 3.35 0.48 15.51
CA SER A 438 3.53 -0.45 16.61
C SER A 438 4.76 -1.29 16.30
N ASP A 439 5.82 -1.09 17.04
CA ASP A 439 6.92 -2.03 17.05
C ASP A 439 6.39 -3.32 17.68
N LEU A 440 6.60 -4.44 17.00
CA LEU A 440 6.34 -5.75 17.53
C LEU A 440 7.69 -6.31 18.02
N PRO A 441 8.00 -6.21 19.32
CA PRO A 441 9.23 -6.78 19.83
C PRO A 441 9.15 -8.29 19.69
N MET A 442 10.14 -8.86 19.02
CA MET A 442 10.36 -10.30 18.94
C MET A 442 11.78 -10.55 19.43
N LYS A 443 11.92 -11.43 20.41
CA LYS A 443 13.21 -11.85 20.90
C LYS A 443 13.60 -13.16 20.25
N GLU A 444 14.86 -13.25 19.89
CA GLU A 444 15.48 -14.51 19.56
C GLU A 444 15.66 -15.32 20.85
N ARG A 445 15.36 -16.61 20.78
CA ARG A 445 15.57 -17.52 21.90
C ARG A 445 17.05 -17.58 22.21
N PRO A 446 17.47 -17.34 23.46
CA PRO A 446 18.87 -17.50 23.83
C PRO A 446 19.31 -18.96 23.67
N ASP A 447 20.57 -19.16 23.32
CA ASP A 447 21.16 -20.49 23.20
C ASP A 447 21.22 -21.19 24.58
N GLU A 448 20.82 -22.45 24.62
CA GLU A 448 21.04 -23.27 25.79
C GLU A 448 22.56 -23.55 25.96
N LYS A 449 23.09 -23.40 27.16
CA LYS A 449 24.49 -23.76 27.45
C LYS A 449 24.72 -25.27 27.37
N TYR A 450 23.68 -26.04 27.67
CA TYR A 450 23.62 -27.49 27.50
C TYR A 450 22.17 -27.90 27.24
N GLU A 451 21.97 -28.99 26.50
CA GLU A 451 20.64 -29.46 26.12
C GLU A 451 19.77 -29.75 27.36
N GLY A 452 18.62 -29.07 27.45
CA GLY A 452 17.66 -29.18 28.54
C GLY A 452 17.85 -28.18 29.69
N GLU A 453 18.82 -27.23 29.62
CA GLU A 453 19.00 -26.16 30.63
C GLU A 453 17.70 -25.44 30.95
N TRP A 454 17.00 -24.97 29.90
CA TRP A 454 15.73 -24.24 30.00
C TRP A 454 14.65 -25.07 30.71
N ARG A 455 14.54 -26.35 30.37
CA ARG A 455 13.58 -27.25 30.98
C ARG A 455 13.84 -27.42 32.46
N GLU A 456 15.10 -27.59 32.84
CA GLU A 456 15.49 -27.69 34.24
C GLU A 456 15.19 -26.42 35.03
N GLU A 457 15.48 -25.27 34.46
CA GLU A 457 15.17 -23.98 35.08
C GLU A 457 13.66 -23.76 35.20
N TRP A 458 12.89 -24.12 34.18
CA TRP A 458 11.44 -24.05 34.22
C TRP A 458 10.87 -25.01 35.29
N GLU A 459 11.35 -26.22 35.36
CA GLU A 459 10.91 -27.19 36.36
C GLU A 459 11.21 -26.74 37.79
N LYS A 460 12.32 -26.06 38.01
CA LYS A 460 12.69 -25.46 39.31
C LYS A 460 11.80 -24.26 39.68
N ASN A 461 11.35 -23.50 38.71
CA ASN A 461 10.67 -22.22 38.90
C ASN A 461 9.27 -22.15 38.29
N LYS A 462 8.65 -23.27 37.92
CA LYS A 462 7.35 -23.33 37.22
C LYS A 462 6.18 -22.66 37.93
N TRP A 463 6.34 -22.32 39.19
CA TRP A 463 5.37 -21.53 39.96
C TRP A 463 5.62 -20.01 39.83
N ARG A 464 6.78 -19.57 39.31
CA ARG A 464 7.13 -18.18 39.01
C ARG A 464 7.07 -17.88 37.52
N THR A 465 7.20 -18.91 36.68
CA THR A 465 7.33 -18.81 35.25
C THR A 465 6.13 -19.45 34.56
N VAL A 466 5.47 -18.69 33.71
CA VAL A 466 4.25 -19.08 32.98
C VAL A 466 4.60 -19.64 31.62
N SER A 467 5.75 -19.25 31.05
CA SER A 467 6.24 -19.69 29.74
C SER A 467 7.51 -20.51 29.82
N TYR A 468 7.78 -21.21 28.76
CA TYR A 468 9.02 -21.92 28.51
C TYR A 468 9.53 -21.53 27.13
N PRO A 469 10.70 -20.94 26.99
CA PRO A 469 11.72 -20.67 28.04
C PRO A 469 11.35 -19.51 28.99
N PRO A 470 11.98 -19.48 30.20
CA PRO A 470 11.66 -18.53 31.28
C PRO A 470 11.86 -17.05 30.94
N GLU A 471 12.68 -16.72 29.96
CA GLU A 471 12.94 -15.34 29.52
C GLU A 471 11.73 -14.65 28.91
N ASP A 472 10.76 -15.42 28.42
CA ASP A 472 9.53 -14.90 27.85
C ASP A 472 8.58 -14.28 28.89
N ILE A 473 8.81 -14.51 30.18
CA ILE A 473 7.95 -14.04 31.28
C ILE A 473 7.75 -12.53 31.27
N ILE A 474 8.84 -11.78 31.09
CA ILE A 474 8.79 -10.31 31.10
C ILE A 474 7.92 -9.83 29.94
N GLU A 475 7.98 -10.50 28.80
CA GLU A 475 7.18 -10.17 27.61
C GLU A 475 5.74 -10.63 27.78
N GLU A 476 5.48 -11.81 28.31
CA GLU A 476 4.14 -12.28 28.62
C GLU A 476 3.45 -11.36 29.64
N ASP A 477 4.15 -10.94 30.70
CA ASP A 477 3.63 -9.99 31.67
C ASP A 477 3.33 -8.63 31.03
N TYR A 478 4.18 -8.17 30.12
CA TYR A 478 3.96 -6.93 29.37
C TYR A 478 2.77 -7.05 28.41
N PHE A 479 2.64 -8.17 27.69
CA PHE A 479 1.47 -8.43 26.84
C PHE A 479 0.19 -8.63 27.64
N HIS A 480 0.25 -9.31 28.77
CA HIS A 480 -0.87 -9.40 29.68
C HIS A 480 -1.26 -8.02 30.23
N PHE A 481 -0.29 -7.17 30.52
CA PHE A 481 -0.52 -5.80 30.94
C PHE A 481 -1.18 -4.97 29.82
N ILE A 482 -0.64 -5.00 28.59
CA ILE A 482 -1.22 -4.29 27.44
C ILE A 482 -2.62 -4.79 27.11
N ARG A 483 -2.82 -6.11 27.07
CA ARG A 483 -4.14 -6.71 26.84
C ARG A 483 -5.14 -6.28 27.92
N LYS A 484 -4.72 -6.33 29.18
CA LYS A 484 -5.52 -5.88 30.33
C LYS A 484 -5.83 -4.40 30.23
N LYS A 485 -4.87 -3.59 29.79
CA LYS A 485 -5.04 -2.14 29.58
C LYS A 485 -5.95 -1.84 28.38
N ALA A 486 -5.80 -2.55 27.27
CA ALA A 486 -6.67 -2.41 26.10
C ALA A 486 -8.11 -2.84 26.39
N LEU A 487 -8.30 -4.00 27.02
CA LEU A 487 -9.61 -4.47 27.49
C LEU A 487 -10.23 -3.52 28.53
N LYS A 488 -9.40 -2.92 29.38
CA LYS A 488 -9.84 -1.93 30.36
C LYS A 488 -10.25 -0.62 29.71
N ASN A 489 -9.52 -0.16 28.69
CA ASN A 489 -9.90 1.05 27.94
C ASN A 489 -11.22 0.82 27.18
N LEU A 490 -11.37 -0.31 26.50
CA LEU A 490 -12.63 -0.71 25.84
C LEU A 490 -13.80 -0.85 26.83
N LYS A 491 -13.53 -1.37 28.03
CA LYS A 491 -14.55 -1.41 29.10
C LYS A 491 -14.83 -0.02 29.67
N ASN A 492 -13.81 0.81 29.86
CA ASN A 492 -13.98 2.16 30.39
C ASN A 492 -14.78 3.07 29.47
N GLU A 493 -14.72 2.88 28.16
CA GLU A 493 -15.58 3.57 27.19
C GLU A 493 -17.07 3.19 27.33
N ARG A 494 -17.32 1.99 27.86
CA ARG A 494 -18.69 1.45 28.05
C ARG A 494 -19.20 1.57 29.48
N ILE A 495 -18.31 1.83 30.46
CA ILE A 495 -18.67 1.93 31.86
C ILE A 495 -18.76 3.40 32.26
N ARG A 496 -19.96 3.87 32.53
CA ARG A 496 -20.17 5.15 33.23
C ARG A 496 -20.11 4.90 34.72
N ILE A 497 -19.42 5.78 35.43
CA ILE A 497 -19.35 5.77 36.88
C ILE A 497 -20.32 6.82 37.34
N GLU A 498 -21.31 6.40 38.12
CA GLU A 498 -22.39 7.26 38.63
C GLU A 498 -22.45 7.19 40.15
N GLU A 499 -22.93 8.24 40.77
CA GLU A 499 -23.17 8.22 42.21
C GLU A 499 -24.27 7.20 42.54
N PHE A 500 -24.05 6.39 43.56
CA PHE A 500 -25.07 5.42 44.05
C PHE A 500 -26.31 6.15 44.53
N LYS A 501 -27.45 5.83 43.94
CA LYS A 501 -28.75 6.36 44.36
C LYS A 501 -29.65 5.28 44.99
N SER A 502 -29.97 4.23 44.22
CA SER A 502 -30.89 3.20 44.66
C SER A 502 -30.58 1.80 44.13
N SER A 503 -29.67 1.67 43.19
CA SER A 503 -29.29 0.38 42.57
C SER A 503 -27.78 0.25 42.48
N LEU A 504 -27.27 -0.96 42.75
CA LEU A 504 -25.83 -1.30 42.59
C LEU A 504 -25.40 -1.44 41.11
N MET A 505 -26.37 -1.41 40.20
CA MET A 505 -26.09 -1.59 38.75
C MET A 505 -25.16 -2.77 38.49
N ASP A 506 -24.02 -2.53 37.82
CA ASP A 506 -22.99 -3.55 37.50
C ASP A 506 -21.88 -3.63 38.57
N GLY A 507 -22.18 -3.17 39.78
CA GLY A 507 -21.32 -3.26 40.95
C GLY A 507 -20.68 -1.94 41.39
N ILE A 508 -20.06 -1.97 42.56
CA ILE A 508 -19.43 -0.77 43.14
C ILE A 508 -18.12 -0.44 42.42
N ALA A 509 -17.97 0.85 42.09
CA ALA A 509 -16.71 1.40 41.58
C ALA A 509 -15.76 1.68 42.77
N ILE A 510 -15.12 0.62 43.30
CA ILE A 510 -14.33 0.65 44.53
C ILE A 510 -13.24 1.74 44.49
N LYS A 511 -12.55 1.87 43.38
CA LYS A 511 -11.43 2.83 43.25
C LYS A 511 -11.92 4.28 43.37
N GLU A 512 -12.98 4.62 42.69
CA GLU A 512 -13.58 5.95 42.70
C GLU A 512 -14.27 6.24 44.05
N THR A 513 -14.90 5.25 44.63
CA THR A 513 -15.48 5.35 45.98
C THR A 513 -14.39 5.65 47.02
N ILE A 514 -13.29 4.89 47.03
CA ILE A 514 -12.19 5.11 47.97
C ILE A 514 -11.52 6.46 47.74
N ARG A 515 -11.29 6.85 46.48
CA ARG A 515 -10.64 8.13 46.13
C ARG A 515 -11.43 9.33 46.63
N ASN A 516 -12.75 9.28 46.53
CA ASN A 516 -13.63 10.42 46.86
C ASN A 516 -14.21 10.30 48.28
N TRP A 517 -14.04 9.16 48.97
CA TRP A 517 -14.64 8.91 50.29
C TRP A 517 -14.23 9.93 51.35
N ALA A 518 -12.98 10.35 51.34
CA ALA A 518 -12.44 11.31 52.32
C ALA A 518 -13.06 12.71 52.18
N TYR A 519 -13.59 13.06 51.05
CA TYR A 519 -14.13 14.40 50.74
C TYR A 519 -15.63 14.42 50.60
N GLU A 520 -16.22 13.40 50.02
CA GLU A 520 -17.63 13.39 49.61
C GLU A 520 -18.47 12.36 50.37
N GLN A 521 -17.87 11.33 50.95
CA GLN A 521 -18.51 10.21 51.64
C GLN A 521 -19.60 9.52 50.79
N LYS A 522 -19.41 9.46 49.48
CA LYS A 522 -20.35 8.90 48.52
C LYS A 522 -19.84 7.58 47.94
N ILE A 523 -20.79 6.69 47.64
CA ILE A 523 -20.51 5.43 46.94
C ILE A 523 -20.74 5.64 45.44
N TYR A 524 -19.81 5.17 44.62
CA TYR A 524 -19.90 5.19 43.16
C TYR A 524 -20.17 3.78 42.63
N VAL A 525 -21.05 3.68 41.64
CA VAL A 525 -21.42 2.43 40.97
C VAL A 525 -21.06 2.47 39.50
N LYS A 526 -20.88 1.30 38.92
CA LYS A 526 -20.62 1.12 37.48
C LYS A 526 -21.95 0.92 36.78
N ASN A 527 -22.07 1.54 35.61
CA ASN A 527 -23.19 1.33 34.69
C ASN A 527 -22.58 0.90 33.33
N GLU A 528 -22.69 -0.38 33.01
CA GLU A 528 -22.18 -0.93 31.74
C GLU A 528 -23.28 -0.82 30.68
N GLN A 529 -23.07 0.01 29.68
CA GLN A 529 -23.98 0.13 28.54
C GLN A 529 -23.95 -1.18 27.75
N LYS A 530 -24.99 -1.99 27.85
CA LYS A 530 -25.23 -3.14 27.00
C LYS A 530 -25.71 -2.62 25.64
N ILE A 531 -24.95 -2.96 24.59
CA ILE A 531 -25.37 -2.75 23.21
C ILE A 531 -26.21 -3.93 22.77
#